data_b22d52af2ffa9d8a609367c9645072ed
#
_entry.id   b22d52af2ffa9d8a609367c9645072ed
#
_cell.length_a   1.000
_cell.length_b   1.000
_cell.length_c   1.000
_cell.angle_alpha   90.00
_cell.angle_beta   90.00
_cell.angle_gamma   90.00
#
_symmetry.space_group_name_H-M   'P 1'
#
loop_
_entity.id
_entity.type
_entity.pdbx_description
1 polymer ?
#
loop_
_entity_poly.entity_id
_entity_poly.type
_entity_poly.pdbx_seq_one_letter_code
_entity_poly.pdbx_strand_id
1 'polypeptide(L)'
;MNQTNFWNDAAKYCAVIGGASAVCSLLGDATGAGFFGLIGLALYIGLLLYYTRKRATSRSTREEEYGYGRRLGFIVAMALFVGVINAAYTILASRILFTDKYAELYEQSFALLSKTGLYTGEMISQMALMVQSPLWITFSSVAGQALLGLLFGLVLAALAQPRQRFDNNTEE
;
A
#
# COMPACT_ATOMS: atom_id res chain seq x y z
N MET A 1 -23.43 -7.18 -11.84
CA MET A 1 -22.22 -6.32 -11.70
C MET A 1 -21.05 -7.02 -12.34
N ASN A 2 -20.39 -6.45 -13.37
CA ASN A 2 -19.25 -7.09 -14.03
C ASN A 2 -18.04 -7.08 -13.06
N GLN A 3 -17.81 -8.21 -12.38
CA GLN A 3 -16.67 -8.39 -11.46
C GLN A 3 -15.33 -8.14 -12.16
N THR A 4 -15.24 -8.45 -13.45
CA THR A 4 -14.07 -8.19 -14.29
C THR A 4 -13.63 -6.72 -14.28
N ASN A 5 -14.57 -5.78 -14.21
CA ASN A 5 -14.23 -4.35 -14.14
C ASN A 5 -13.70 -3.91 -12.77
N PHE A 6 -14.09 -4.59 -11.68
CA PHE A 6 -13.60 -4.24 -10.32
C PHE A 6 -12.10 -4.52 -10.18
N TRP A 7 -11.69 -5.74 -10.46
CA TRP A 7 -10.30 -6.15 -10.34
C TRP A 7 -9.39 -5.48 -11.37
N ASN A 8 -9.90 -5.28 -12.60
CA ASN A 8 -9.15 -4.59 -13.64
C ASN A 8 -8.90 -3.11 -13.31
N ASP A 9 -9.91 -2.42 -12.77
CA ASP A 9 -9.74 -1.03 -12.32
C ASP A 9 -8.78 -0.95 -11.12
N ALA A 10 -8.93 -1.88 -10.14
CA ALA A 10 -8.01 -1.95 -9.01
C ALA A 10 -6.56 -2.19 -9.48
N ALA A 11 -6.34 -3.13 -10.41
CA ALA A 11 -5.03 -3.42 -10.98
C ALA A 11 -4.41 -2.23 -11.74
N LYS A 12 -5.22 -1.50 -12.53
CA LYS A 12 -4.74 -0.30 -13.26
C LYS A 12 -4.32 0.82 -12.32
N TYR A 13 -5.13 1.08 -11.30
CA TYR A 13 -4.84 2.18 -10.38
C TYR A 13 -3.72 1.84 -9.40
N CYS A 14 -3.62 0.57 -8.99
CA CYS A 14 -2.52 0.13 -8.13
C CYS A 14 -1.16 0.22 -8.84
N ALA A 15 -1.10 0.05 -10.15
CA ALA A 15 0.14 0.21 -10.90
C ALA A 15 0.69 1.65 -10.80
N VAL A 16 -0.19 2.65 -10.82
CA VAL A 16 0.21 4.05 -10.63
C VAL A 16 0.62 4.31 -9.18
N ILE A 17 -0.19 3.84 -8.21
CA ILE A 17 0.08 4.05 -6.78
C ILE A 17 1.36 3.32 -6.36
N GLY A 18 1.48 2.05 -6.72
CA GLY A 18 2.65 1.23 -6.40
C GLY A 18 3.91 1.70 -7.11
N GLY A 19 3.79 2.14 -8.36
CA GLY A 19 4.90 2.75 -9.11
C GLY A 19 5.40 4.03 -8.45
N ALA A 20 4.49 4.94 -8.07
CA ALA A 20 4.85 6.15 -7.34
C ALA A 20 5.51 5.85 -5.99
N SER A 21 4.96 4.89 -5.24
CA SER A 21 5.53 4.43 -3.98
C SER A 21 6.94 3.84 -4.17
N ALA A 22 7.14 2.97 -5.17
CA ALA A 22 8.44 2.37 -5.47
C ALA A 22 9.48 3.42 -5.87
N VAL A 23 9.11 4.44 -6.65
CA VAL A 23 10.00 5.56 -7.00
C VAL A 23 10.40 6.36 -5.76
N CYS A 24 9.43 6.68 -4.88
CA CYS A 24 9.75 7.37 -3.62
C CYS A 24 10.69 6.52 -2.74
N SER A 25 10.46 5.22 -2.65
CA SER A 25 11.33 4.30 -1.92
C SER A 25 12.73 4.24 -2.54
N LEU A 26 12.83 4.16 -3.86
CA LEU A 26 14.11 4.18 -4.57
C LEU A 26 14.91 5.46 -4.29
N LEU A 27 14.25 6.62 -4.34
CA LEU A 27 14.88 7.91 -4.01
C LEU A 27 15.31 7.96 -2.54
N GLY A 28 14.50 7.46 -1.62
CA GLY A 28 14.83 7.35 -0.20
C GLY A 28 16.03 6.44 0.04
N ASP A 29 16.08 5.30 -0.64
CA ASP A 29 17.18 4.35 -0.53
C ASP A 29 18.48 4.88 -1.15
N ALA A 30 18.39 5.55 -2.29
CA ALA A 30 19.55 6.11 -2.99
C ALA A 30 20.15 7.34 -2.27
N THR A 31 19.30 8.18 -1.66
CA THR A 31 19.76 9.43 -1.03
C THR A 31 19.95 9.30 0.48
N GLY A 32 19.42 8.24 1.11
CA GLY A 32 19.38 8.10 2.56
C GLY A 32 18.39 9.06 3.26
N ALA A 33 17.62 9.82 2.48
CA ALA A 33 16.73 10.86 3.01
C ALA A 33 15.35 10.31 3.37
N GLY A 34 15.06 10.19 4.66
CA GLY A 34 13.82 9.62 5.18
C GLY A 34 12.53 10.37 4.79
N PHE A 35 12.63 11.64 4.36
CA PHE A 35 11.46 12.42 3.97
C PHE A 35 10.76 11.88 2.71
N PHE A 36 11.47 11.13 1.84
CA PHE A 36 10.84 10.47 0.69
C PHE A 36 9.81 9.43 1.11
N GLY A 37 9.99 8.79 2.27
CA GLY A 37 9.00 7.90 2.84
C GLY A 37 7.69 8.62 3.19
N LEU A 38 7.78 9.84 3.73
CA LEU A 38 6.61 10.68 4.03
C LEU A 38 5.89 11.13 2.76
N ILE A 39 6.65 11.51 1.73
CA ILE A 39 6.09 11.86 0.41
C ILE A 39 5.38 10.64 -0.18
N GLY A 40 6.01 9.46 -0.15
CA GLY A 40 5.43 8.21 -0.61
C GLY A 40 4.11 7.87 0.10
N LEU A 41 4.06 8.04 1.43
CA LEU A 41 2.85 7.85 2.21
C LEU A 41 1.75 8.85 1.84
N ALA A 42 2.09 10.13 1.69
CA ALA A 42 1.14 11.17 1.30
C ALA A 42 0.56 10.91 -0.10
N LEU A 43 1.42 10.52 -1.07
CA LEU A 43 0.99 10.12 -2.41
C LEU A 43 0.11 8.87 -2.36
N TYR A 44 0.47 7.88 -1.58
CA TYR A 44 -0.32 6.65 -1.40
C TYR A 44 -1.74 6.98 -0.93
N ILE A 45 -1.89 7.74 0.16
CA ILE A 45 -3.19 8.13 0.70
C ILE A 45 -3.97 9.00 -0.29
N GLY A 46 -3.32 10.00 -0.89
CA GLY A 46 -3.94 10.92 -1.84
C GLY A 46 -4.45 10.21 -3.10
N LEU A 47 -3.65 9.31 -3.67
CA LEU A 47 -4.03 8.55 -4.86
C LEU A 47 -5.12 7.50 -4.55
N LEU A 48 -5.08 6.84 -3.38
CA LEU A 48 -6.16 5.95 -2.94
C LEU A 48 -7.49 6.71 -2.87
N LEU A 49 -7.50 7.89 -2.26
CA LEU A 49 -8.70 8.73 -2.18
C LEU A 49 -9.17 9.17 -3.57
N TYR A 50 -8.24 9.66 -4.40
CA TYR A 50 -8.54 10.14 -5.75
C TYR A 50 -9.19 9.05 -6.62
N TYR A 51 -8.57 7.87 -6.69
CA TYR A 51 -9.09 6.78 -7.54
C TYR A 51 -10.38 6.17 -6.98
N THR A 52 -10.53 6.11 -5.66
CA THR A 52 -11.79 5.67 -5.05
C THR A 52 -12.92 6.65 -5.36
N ARG A 53 -12.68 7.96 -5.24
CA ARG A 53 -13.65 9.00 -5.64
C ARG A 53 -13.99 8.92 -7.13
N LYS A 54 -12.98 8.85 -7.98
CA LYS A 54 -13.16 8.73 -9.43
C LYS A 54 -14.05 7.55 -9.79
N ARG A 55 -13.81 6.39 -9.16
CA ARG A 55 -14.63 5.21 -9.36
C ARG A 55 -16.05 5.38 -8.80
N ALA A 56 -16.18 5.91 -7.59
CA ALA A 56 -17.47 6.16 -6.96
C ALA A 56 -18.34 7.08 -7.84
N THR A 57 -17.78 8.17 -8.36
CA THR A 57 -18.48 9.11 -9.24
C THR A 57 -18.89 8.47 -10.57
N SER A 58 -18.03 7.65 -11.18
CA SER A 58 -18.36 6.99 -12.47
C SER A 58 -19.40 5.89 -12.34
N ARG A 59 -19.60 5.33 -11.13
CA ARG A 59 -20.56 4.26 -10.86
C ARG A 59 -21.88 4.75 -10.29
N SER A 60 -21.88 5.82 -9.51
CA SER A 60 -23.12 6.38 -8.94
C SER A 60 -24.10 6.90 -10.01
N THR A 61 -23.62 7.18 -11.23
CA THR A 61 -24.45 7.59 -12.37
C THR A 61 -25.18 6.42 -13.05
N ARG A 62 -24.80 5.17 -12.73
CA ARG A 62 -25.31 3.98 -13.44
C ARG A 62 -26.07 2.99 -12.56
N GLU A 63 -25.87 2.99 -11.27
CA GLU A 63 -26.48 2.04 -10.33
C GLU A 63 -26.65 2.72 -8.97
N GLU A 64 -27.73 2.35 -8.31
CA GLU A 64 -28.02 2.70 -6.92
C GLU A 64 -26.75 2.69 -6.06
N GLU A 65 -26.51 3.79 -5.38
CA GLU A 65 -25.47 4.10 -4.38
C GLU A 65 -24.25 3.16 -4.32
N TYR A 66 -23.12 3.63 -4.81
CA TYR A 66 -21.82 2.98 -4.57
C TYR A 66 -21.47 3.08 -3.08
N GLY A 67 -22.05 2.17 -2.29
CA GLY A 67 -22.05 2.19 -0.82
C GLY A 67 -20.65 2.15 -0.19
N TYR A 68 -20.58 2.53 1.08
CA TYR A 68 -19.35 2.57 1.89
C TYR A 68 -18.54 1.27 1.81
N GLY A 69 -19.18 0.11 2.01
CA GLY A 69 -18.49 -1.18 1.98
C GLY A 69 -17.82 -1.50 0.62
N ARG A 70 -18.43 -1.09 -0.49
CA ARG A 70 -17.84 -1.25 -1.83
C ARG A 70 -16.64 -0.35 -2.03
N ARG A 71 -16.66 0.88 -1.49
CA ARG A 71 -15.49 1.79 -1.51
C ARG A 71 -14.34 1.26 -0.67
N LEU A 72 -14.64 0.80 0.55
CA LEU A 72 -13.66 0.17 1.42
C LEU A 72 -13.03 -1.07 0.77
N GLY A 73 -13.85 -1.97 0.24
CA GLY A 73 -13.37 -3.16 -0.46
C GLY A 73 -12.47 -2.83 -1.66
N PHE A 74 -12.77 -1.73 -2.37
CA PHE A 74 -11.94 -1.27 -3.48
C PHE A 74 -10.59 -0.72 -3.03
N ILE A 75 -10.55 0.03 -1.92
CA ILE A 75 -9.30 0.52 -1.31
C ILE A 75 -8.43 -0.65 -0.87
N VAL A 76 -9.00 -1.63 -0.18
CA VAL A 76 -8.27 -2.83 0.26
C VAL A 76 -7.75 -3.63 -0.92
N ALA A 77 -8.54 -3.80 -1.98
CA ALA A 77 -8.10 -4.48 -3.20
C ALA A 77 -6.90 -3.75 -3.86
N MET A 78 -6.96 -2.41 -3.98
CA MET A 78 -5.81 -1.63 -4.47
C MET A 78 -4.60 -1.79 -3.56
N ALA A 79 -4.78 -1.74 -2.24
CA ALA A 79 -3.69 -1.90 -1.27
C ALA A 79 -3.00 -3.26 -1.38
N LEU A 80 -3.74 -4.35 -1.56
CA LEU A 80 -3.18 -5.68 -1.81
C LEU A 80 -2.26 -5.70 -3.03
N PHE A 81 -2.71 -5.14 -4.15
CA PHE A 81 -1.88 -5.07 -5.36
C PHE A 81 -0.65 -4.17 -5.18
N VAL A 82 -0.78 -3.03 -4.49
CA VAL A 82 0.37 -2.18 -4.13
C VAL A 82 1.36 -2.96 -3.28
N GLY A 83 0.88 -3.80 -2.36
CA GLY A 83 1.72 -4.68 -1.56
C GLY A 83 2.58 -5.62 -2.40
N VAL A 84 2.05 -6.16 -3.49
CA VAL A 84 2.80 -7.00 -4.44
C VAL A 84 3.90 -6.19 -5.15
N ILE A 85 3.59 -4.97 -5.59
CA ILE A 85 4.57 -4.09 -6.26
C ILE A 85 5.69 -3.70 -5.28
N ASN A 86 5.32 -3.34 -4.05
CA ASN A 86 6.30 -3.00 -3.01
C ASN A 86 7.16 -4.21 -2.61
N ALA A 87 6.59 -5.42 -2.56
CA ALA A 87 7.36 -6.65 -2.34
C ALA A 87 8.40 -6.87 -3.43
N ALA A 88 8.00 -6.73 -4.69
CA ALA A 88 8.91 -6.86 -5.83
C ALA A 88 10.05 -5.81 -5.76
N TYR A 89 9.71 -4.56 -5.43
CA TYR A 89 10.72 -3.51 -5.21
C TYR A 89 11.66 -3.89 -4.06
N THR A 90 11.14 -4.29 -2.90
CA THR A 90 11.97 -4.63 -1.72
C THR A 90 12.92 -5.79 -2.01
N ILE A 91 12.46 -6.82 -2.73
CA ILE A 91 13.31 -7.95 -3.14
C ILE A 91 14.42 -7.45 -4.08
N LEU A 92 14.09 -6.61 -5.06
CA LEU A 92 15.05 -6.03 -5.98
C LEU A 92 16.05 -5.14 -5.26
N ALA A 93 15.58 -4.26 -4.37
CA ALA A 93 16.39 -3.34 -3.60
C ALA A 93 17.36 -4.08 -2.66
N SER A 94 16.86 -5.05 -1.89
CA SER A 94 17.66 -5.77 -0.90
C SER A 94 18.68 -6.76 -1.50
N ARG A 95 18.42 -7.27 -2.72
CA ARG A 95 19.28 -8.29 -3.33
C ARG A 95 20.18 -7.80 -4.45
N ILE A 96 19.85 -6.66 -5.08
CA ILE A 96 20.55 -6.21 -6.29
C ILE A 96 21.01 -4.76 -6.16
N LEU A 97 20.12 -3.83 -5.74
CA LEU A 97 20.42 -2.40 -5.82
C LEU A 97 21.17 -1.87 -4.59
N PHE A 98 20.76 -2.29 -3.39
CA PHE A 98 21.25 -1.73 -2.13
C PHE A 98 21.57 -2.84 -1.11
N THR A 99 22.22 -3.91 -1.54
CA THR A 99 22.49 -5.11 -0.74
C THR A 99 23.16 -4.78 0.59
N ASP A 100 24.21 -3.96 0.55
CA ASP A 100 25.00 -3.61 1.74
C ASP A 100 24.17 -2.82 2.75
N LYS A 101 23.38 -1.84 2.27
CA LYS A 101 22.48 -1.04 3.11
C LYS A 101 21.44 -1.91 3.81
N TYR A 102 20.82 -2.85 3.10
CA TYR A 102 19.84 -3.74 3.69
C TYR A 102 20.47 -4.76 4.64
N ALA A 103 21.68 -5.24 4.36
CA ALA A 103 22.43 -6.09 5.28
C ALA A 103 22.69 -5.37 6.60
N GLU A 104 23.19 -4.13 6.55
CA GLU A 104 23.42 -3.30 7.73
C GLU A 104 22.14 -3.04 8.54
N LEU A 105 21.01 -2.73 7.86
CA LEU A 105 19.72 -2.55 8.53
C LEU A 105 19.24 -3.81 9.24
N TYR A 106 19.43 -4.98 8.64
CA TYR A 106 19.12 -6.25 9.29
C TYR A 106 20.00 -6.51 10.49
N GLU A 107 21.32 -6.31 10.38
CA GLU A 107 22.26 -6.49 11.49
C GLU A 107 21.91 -5.56 12.66
N GLN A 108 21.64 -4.28 12.40
CA GLN A 108 21.23 -3.33 13.44
C GLN A 108 19.92 -3.76 14.11
N SER A 109 18.93 -4.22 13.34
CA SER A 109 17.66 -4.68 13.86
C SER A 109 17.81 -5.91 14.75
N PHE A 110 18.61 -6.89 14.34
CA PHE A 110 18.88 -8.10 15.13
C PHE A 110 19.75 -7.81 16.34
N ALA A 111 20.70 -6.88 16.26
CA ALA A 111 21.47 -6.42 17.40
C ALA A 111 20.59 -5.75 18.48
N LEU A 112 19.55 -5.01 18.06
CA LEU A 112 18.56 -4.45 19.00
C LEU A 112 17.74 -5.55 19.65
N LEU A 113 17.28 -6.56 18.89
CA LEU A 113 16.53 -7.69 19.43
C LEU A 113 17.34 -8.50 20.44
N SER A 114 18.64 -8.73 20.18
CA SER A 114 19.53 -9.44 21.10
C SER A 114 19.69 -8.73 22.44
N LYS A 115 19.69 -7.39 22.44
CA LYS A 115 19.79 -6.58 23.68
C LYS A 115 18.56 -6.67 24.56
N THR A 116 17.40 -7.09 24.04
CA THR A 116 16.18 -7.25 24.87
C THR A 116 16.25 -8.44 25.81
N GLY A 117 17.16 -9.39 25.57
CA GLY A 117 17.31 -10.61 26.36
C GLY A 117 16.14 -11.60 26.23
N LEU A 118 15.14 -11.29 25.40
CA LEU A 118 13.94 -12.13 25.18
C LEU A 118 14.17 -13.26 24.17
N TYR A 119 15.20 -13.15 23.35
CA TYR A 119 15.50 -14.09 22.27
C TYR A 119 16.89 -14.69 22.43
N THR A 120 16.98 -16.02 22.22
CA THR A 120 18.26 -16.69 22.18
C THR A 120 18.97 -16.44 20.86
N GLY A 121 20.30 -16.59 20.81
CA GLY A 121 21.06 -16.41 19.57
C GLY A 121 20.61 -17.32 18.44
N GLU A 122 20.15 -18.54 18.76
CA GLU A 122 19.61 -19.48 17.80
C GLU A 122 18.27 -18.99 17.21
N MET A 123 17.39 -18.46 18.05
CA MET A 123 16.12 -17.87 17.59
C MET A 123 16.36 -16.67 16.66
N ILE A 124 17.33 -15.82 17.00
CA ILE A 124 17.69 -14.67 16.17
C ILE A 124 18.23 -15.11 14.81
N SER A 125 19.07 -16.14 14.75
CA SER A 125 19.59 -16.66 13.47
C SER A 125 18.50 -17.26 12.59
N GLN A 126 17.54 -17.99 13.16
CA GLN A 126 16.39 -18.53 12.43
C GLN A 126 15.48 -17.41 11.92
N MET A 127 15.21 -16.38 12.75
CA MET A 127 14.46 -15.21 12.34
C MET A 127 15.15 -14.46 11.18
N ALA A 128 16.48 -14.32 11.22
CA ALA A 128 17.26 -13.66 10.18
C ALA A 128 17.09 -14.36 8.82
N LEU A 129 17.18 -15.69 8.79
CA LEU A 129 16.95 -16.47 7.57
C LEU A 129 15.51 -16.33 7.04
N MET A 130 14.54 -16.35 7.95
CA MET A 130 13.12 -16.23 7.59
C MET A 130 12.81 -14.85 7.02
N VAL A 131 13.22 -13.77 7.69
CA VAL A 131 12.91 -12.37 7.30
C VAL A 131 13.54 -11.99 5.97
N GLN A 132 14.71 -12.56 5.65
CA GLN A 132 15.38 -12.33 4.37
C GLN A 132 14.82 -13.20 3.22
N SER A 133 13.91 -14.12 3.50
CA SER A 133 13.33 -14.97 2.46
C SER A 133 12.36 -14.16 1.57
N PRO A 134 12.38 -14.36 0.23
CA PRO A 134 11.46 -13.67 -0.67
C PRO A 134 9.98 -13.90 -0.36
N LEU A 135 9.66 -15.10 0.13
CA LEU A 135 8.29 -15.44 0.53
C LEU A 135 7.83 -14.60 1.71
N TRP A 136 8.69 -14.43 2.73
CA TRP A 136 8.38 -13.61 3.88
C TRP A 136 8.28 -12.13 3.53
N ILE A 137 9.20 -11.61 2.69
CA ILE A 137 9.15 -10.24 2.20
C ILE A 137 7.83 -10.00 1.46
N THR A 138 7.42 -10.92 0.60
CA THR A 138 6.16 -10.81 -0.15
C THR A 138 4.97 -10.83 0.81
N PHE A 139 4.91 -11.80 1.70
CA PHE A 139 3.81 -11.93 2.65
C PHE A 139 3.69 -10.70 3.56
N SER A 140 4.79 -10.26 4.17
CA SER A 140 4.81 -9.11 5.08
C SER A 140 4.45 -7.80 4.36
N SER A 141 4.93 -7.59 3.14
CA SER A 141 4.59 -6.43 2.33
C SER A 141 3.11 -6.40 1.96
N VAL A 142 2.56 -7.52 1.51
CA VAL A 142 1.13 -7.60 1.14
C VAL A 142 0.24 -7.46 2.38
N ALA A 143 0.56 -8.16 3.47
CA ALA A 143 -0.19 -8.07 4.72
C ALA A 143 -0.12 -6.67 5.33
N GLY A 144 1.07 -6.06 5.35
CA GLY A 144 1.27 -4.69 5.83
C GLY A 144 0.47 -3.67 5.03
N GLN A 145 0.51 -3.76 3.70
CA GLN A 145 -0.27 -2.87 2.83
C GLN A 145 -1.78 -3.10 2.96
N ALA A 146 -2.22 -4.34 3.13
CA ALA A 146 -3.62 -4.66 3.39
C ALA A 146 -4.12 -4.03 4.69
N LEU A 147 -3.32 -4.12 5.76
CA LEU A 147 -3.64 -3.48 7.05
C LEU A 147 -3.67 -1.95 6.93
N LEU A 148 -2.68 -1.34 6.27
CA LEU A 148 -2.69 0.10 6.01
C LEU A 148 -3.88 0.51 5.15
N GLY A 149 -4.20 -0.26 4.10
CA GLY A 149 -5.36 -0.07 3.25
C GLY A 149 -6.67 -0.18 4.02
N LEU A 150 -6.77 -1.07 4.99
CA LEU A 150 -7.93 -1.20 5.87
C LEU A 150 -8.03 0.01 6.82
N LEU A 151 -6.96 0.35 7.53
CA LEU A 151 -6.94 1.45 8.50
C LEU A 151 -7.26 2.80 7.84
N PHE A 152 -6.52 3.17 6.80
CA PHE A 152 -6.81 4.39 6.06
C PHE A 152 -8.11 4.28 5.27
N GLY A 153 -8.44 3.10 4.77
CA GLY A 153 -9.65 2.83 4.00
C GLY A 153 -10.93 3.12 4.77
N LEU A 154 -10.96 2.88 6.08
CA LEU A 154 -12.11 3.25 6.92
C LEU A 154 -12.43 4.75 6.83
N VAL A 155 -11.41 5.60 6.87
CA VAL A 155 -11.58 7.05 6.76
C VAL A 155 -11.80 7.47 5.31
N LEU A 156 -10.97 6.97 4.38
CA LEU A 156 -11.02 7.35 2.97
C LEU A 156 -12.30 6.92 2.28
N ALA A 157 -12.88 5.76 2.65
CA ALA A 157 -14.16 5.31 2.11
C ALA A 157 -15.33 6.23 2.51
N ALA A 158 -15.27 6.83 3.70
CA ALA A 158 -16.22 7.84 4.12
C ALA A 158 -16.02 9.15 3.34
N LEU A 159 -14.77 9.60 3.19
CA LEU A 159 -14.43 10.84 2.47
C LEU A 159 -14.64 10.72 0.94
N ALA A 160 -14.62 9.53 0.40
CA ALA A 160 -14.82 9.27 -1.04
C ALA A 160 -16.30 9.28 -1.48
N GLN A 161 -17.21 9.87 -0.69
CA GLN A 161 -18.59 10.03 -1.12
C GLN A 161 -18.67 10.92 -2.36
N PRO A 162 -19.44 10.51 -3.39
CA PRO A 162 -19.75 11.40 -4.49
C PRO A 162 -20.53 12.59 -3.93
N ARG A 163 -20.12 13.81 -4.26
CA ARG A 163 -20.95 14.99 -3.97
C ARG A 163 -22.27 14.81 -4.71
N GLN A 164 -23.37 14.78 -3.98
CA GLN A 164 -24.69 14.90 -4.57
C GLN A 164 -24.71 16.22 -5.34
N ARG A 165 -24.83 16.14 -6.65
CA ARG A 165 -25.18 17.32 -7.46
C ARG A 165 -26.60 17.63 -7.05
N PHE A 166 -26.79 18.72 -6.30
CA PHE A 166 -28.11 19.31 -6.17
C PHE A 166 -28.48 19.78 -7.59
N ASP A 167 -29.26 18.99 -8.31
CA ASP A 167 -29.97 19.45 -9.50
C ASP A 167 -31.00 20.46 -8.97
N ASN A 168 -30.64 21.76 -9.05
CA ASN A 168 -31.57 22.85 -8.92
C ASN A 168 -32.45 22.91 -10.20
N ASN A 169 -33.11 21.85 -10.55
CA ASN A 169 -34.27 21.89 -11.42
C ASN A 169 -35.48 22.14 -10.50
N THR A 170 -35.55 23.35 -9.96
CA THR A 170 -36.83 23.92 -9.58
C THR A 170 -37.57 24.19 -10.87
N GLU A 171 -38.59 23.41 -11.03
CA GLU A 171 -39.67 23.55 -12.00
C GLU A 171 -40.13 25.00 -12.07
N GLU A 172 -40.17 25.55 -13.29
CA GLU A 172 -41.13 26.56 -13.70
C GLU A 172 -42.20 25.90 -14.57
#